data_6aff3564a883024668e354308f4ebd73
#
_entry.id   6aff3564a883024668e354308f4ebd73
#
_cell.length_a   1.000
_cell.length_b   1.000
_cell.length_c   1.000
_cell.angle_alpha   90.00
_cell.angle_beta   90.00
_cell.angle_gamma   90.00
#
_symmetry.space_group_name_H-M   'P 1'
#
loop_
_entity.id
_entity.type
_entity.pdbx_description
1 polymer ?
#
loop_
_entity_poly.entity_id
_entity_poly.type
_entity_poly.pdbx_seq_one_letter_code
_entity_poly.pdbx_strand_id
1 'polypeptide(L)'
;MSEIFNVSTNPHVRSGNTTQTIMRDVLIALTPASIFGIVNFGLDALLRIVIGIVTCVACEALYQYFMHKKVTVTDLSAAVTGLLIALNIPSTLNVGFEIVGCVFAIIVVKQLFGGLGQNFMNPALAARCFLLIAYTGPMTNFVCDAYSGATPPVSYTHLTLPTKRI
;
A
#
# COMPACT_ATOMS: atom_id res chain seq x y z
N MET A 1 24.60 -15.05 -49.30
CA MET A 1 23.63 -14.38 -48.45
C MET A 1 23.68 -15.06 -47.09
N SER A 2 24.30 -14.42 -46.13
CA SER A 2 24.32 -14.91 -44.74
C SER A 2 23.01 -14.56 -44.07
N GLU A 3 22.15 -15.56 -43.85
CA GLU A 3 20.97 -15.36 -43.02
C GLU A 3 21.40 -15.05 -41.60
N ILE A 4 21.10 -13.85 -41.14
CA ILE A 4 21.38 -13.44 -39.75
C ILE A 4 20.23 -14.03 -38.89
N PHE A 5 20.54 -15.13 -38.19
CA PHE A 5 19.61 -15.70 -37.22
C PHE A 5 19.55 -14.79 -35.99
N ASN A 6 18.38 -14.20 -35.72
CA ASN A 6 18.12 -13.49 -34.49
C ASN A 6 18.01 -14.49 -33.32
N VAL A 7 19.07 -14.62 -32.56
CA VAL A 7 19.06 -15.41 -31.33
C VAL A 7 18.56 -14.50 -30.21
N SER A 8 17.34 -14.73 -29.73
CA SER A 8 16.81 -14.04 -28.56
C SER A 8 17.25 -14.76 -27.29
N THR A 9 17.67 -13.99 -26.29
CA THR A 9 17.96 -14.53 -24.94
C THR A 9 16.68 -15.01 -24.27
N ASN A 10 16.75 -16.10 -23.49
CA ASN A 10 15.63 -16.60 -22.69
C ASN A 10 15.07 -15.53 -21.75
N PRO A 11 13.73 -15.47 -21.56
CA PRO A 11 12.71 -16.37 -22.08
C PRO A 11 12.26 -15.99 -23.52
N HIS A 12 12.08 -16.98 -24.40
CA HIS A 12 11.65 -16.79 -25.79
C HIS A 12 10.15 -16.43 -25.91
N VAL A 13 9.35 -16.75 -24.88
CA VAL A 13 7.92 -16.45 -24.82
C VAL A 13 7.71 -15.24 -23.91
N ARG A 14 7.18 -14.15 -24.47
CA ARG A 14 6.81 -12.96 -23.70
C ARG A 14 5.29 -12.87 -23.58
N SER A 15 4.80 -12.65 -22.36
CA SER A 15 3.41 -12.30 -22.11
C SER A 15 3.12 -10.93 -22.72
N GLY A 16 1.95 -10.77 -23.35
CA GLY A 16 1.47 -9.48 -23.84
C GLY A 16 1.01 -8.51 -22.73
N ASN A 17 1.04 -8.97 -21.49
CA ASN A 17 0.60 -8.16 -20.35
C ASN A 17 1.65 -7.10 -20.01
N THR A 18 1.22 -5.85 -20.01
CA THR A 18 2.03 -4.71 -19.53
C THR A 18 1.89 -4.55 -18.03
N THR A 19 2.87 -3.92 -17.39
CA THR A 19 2.80 -3.56 -15.96
C THR A 19 1.51 -2.79 -15.63
N GLN A 20 1.11 -1.88 -16.50
CA GLN A 20 -0.12 -1.09 -16.35
C GLN A 20 -1.37 -1.98 -16.33
N THR A 21 -1.45 -2.98 -17.21
CA THR A 21 -2.59 -3.91 -17.24
C THR A 21 -2.68 -4.69 -15.93
N ILE A 22 -1.55 -5.22 -15.44
CA ILE A 22 -1.50 -5.97 -14.18
C ILE A 22 -1.92 -5.08 -12.99
N MET A 23 -1.41 -3.85 -12.90
CA MET A 23 -1.76 -2.94 -11.80
C MET A 23 -3.22 -2.52 -11.84
N ARG A 24 -3.79 -2.34 -13.04
CA ARG A 24 -5.23 -2.08 -13.22
C ARG A 24 -6.07 -3.25 -12.72
N ASP A 25 -5.69 -4.47 -13.06
CA ASP A 25 -6.41 -5.68 -12.64
C ASP A 25 -6.36 -5.84 -11.10
N VAL A 26 -5.23 -5.49 -10.47
CA VAL A 26 -5.11 -5.43 -9.00
C VAL A 26 -6.06 -4.38 -8.40
N LEU A 27 -6.16 -3.18 -8.98
CA LEU A 27 -7.11 -2.16 -8.52
C LEU A 27 -8.55 -2.66 -8.60
N ILE A 28 -8.92 -3.32 -9.71
CA ILE A 28 -10.24 -3.91 -9.89
C ILE A 28 -10.49 -4.99 -8.83
N ALA A 29 -9.52 -5.85 -8.58
CA ALA A 29 -9.63 -6.91 -7.56
C ALA A 29 -9.77 -6.37 -6.12
N LEU A 30 -9.20 -5.19 -5.84
CA LEU A 30 -9.32 -4.51 -4.53
C LEU A 30 -10.62 -3.71 -4.37
N THR A 31 -11.37 -3.47 -5.46
CA THR A 31 -12.61 -2.69 -5.43
C THR A 31 -13.66 -3.28 -4.48
N PRO A 32 -13.94 -4.60 -4.46
CA PRO A 32 -14.91 -5.17 -3.53
C PRO A 32 -14.54 -4.93 -2.06
N ALA A 33 -13.26 -5.09 -1.72
CA ALA A 33 -12.77 -4.83 -0.36
C ALA A 33 -12.90 -3.35 0.03
N SER A 34 -12.65 -2.45 -0.92
CA SER A 34 -12.82 -1.01 -0.71
C SER A 34 -14.28 -0.62 -0.49
N ILE A 35 -15.19 -1.17 -1.29
CA ILE A 35 -16.64 -0.94 -1.13
C ILE A 35 -17.10 -1.45 0.24
N PHE A 36 -16.68 -2.66 0.63
CA PHE A 36 -17.01 -3.22 1.94
C PHE A 36 -16.48 -2.35 3.09
N GLY A 37 -15.25 -1.84 2.97
CA GLY A 37 -14.69 -0.89 3.92
C GLY A 37 -15.50 0.40 4.03
N ILE A 38 -15.96 0.96 2.90
CA ILE A 38 -16.79 2.17 2.89
C ILE A 38 -18.16 1.92 3.51
N VAL A 39 -18.77 0.76 3.26
CA VAL A 39 -20.06 0.40 3.86
C VAL A 39 -19.97 0.26 5.38
N ASN A 40 -18.88 -0.33 5.90
CA ASN A 40 -18.69 -0.54 7.33
C ASN A 40 -18.23 0.72 8.09
N PHE A 41 -17.30 1.50 7.52
CA PHE A 41 -16.67 2.64 8.21
C PHE A 41 -17.15 4.00 7.69
N GLY A 42 -18.06 3.99 6.70
CA GLY A 42 -18.68 5.21 6.19
C GLY A 42 -17.75 6.12 5.39
N LEU A 43 -18.06 7.41 5.43
CA LEU A 43 -17.33 8.44 4.66
C LEU A 43 -15.86 8.59 5.07
N ASP A 44 -15.52 8.28 6.31
CA ASP A 44 -14.12 8.35 6.78
C ASP A 44 -13.22 7.39 6.03
N ALA A 45 -13.69 6.18 5.74
CA ALA A 45 -12.95 5.22 4.93
C ALA A 45 -12.79 5.70 3.47
N LEU A 46 -13.83 6.28 2.89
CA LEU A 46 -13.76 6.85 1.55
C LEU A 46 -12.73 7.98 1.48
N LEU A 47 -12.76 8.91 2.43
CA LEU A 47 -11.80 10.03 2.50
C LEU A 47 -10.36 9.52 2.60
N ARG A 48 -10.10 8.48 3.40
CA ARG A 48 -8.77 7.87 3.52
C ARG A 48 -8.29 7.25 2.21
N ILE A 49 -9.16 6.50 1.55
CA ILE A 49 -8.83 5.90 0.25
C ILE A 49 -8.43 7.00 -0.75
N VAL A 50 -9.21 8.07 -0.82
CA VAL A 50 -8.92 9.20 -1.73
C VAL A 50 -7.60 9.88 -1.35
N ILE A 51 -7.42 10.21 -0.07
CA ILE A 51 -6.20 10.88 0.42
C ILE A 51 -4.97 10.00 0.20
N GLY A 52 -5.04 8.71 0.53
CA GLY A 52 -3.94 7.77 0.32
C GLY A 52 -3.51 7.68 -1.14
N ILE A 53 -4.47 7.53 -2.06
CA ILE A 53 -4.19 7.47 -3.50
C ILE A 53 -3.60 8.79 -4.00
N VAL A 54 -4.24 9.92 -3.69
CA VAL A 54 -3.78 11.25 -4.14
C VAL A 54 -2.40 11.57 -3.61
N THR A 55 -2.13 11.30 -2.33
CA THR A 55 -0.82 11.55 -1.71
C THR A 55 0.27 10.68 -2.35
N CYS A 56 0.02 9.38 -2.55
CA CYS A 56 1.00 8.50 -3.18
C CYS A 56 1.32 8.91 -4.62
N VAL A 57 0.30 9.22 -5.42
CA VAL A 57 0.48 9.66 -6.81
C VAL A 57 1.20 11.01 -6.86
N ALA A 58 0.83 11.96 -6.01
CA ALA A 58 1.49 13.27 -5.94
C ALA A 58 2.96 13.15 -5.52
N CYS A 59 3.26 12.34 -4.51
CA CYS A 59 4.64 12.10 -4.06
C CYS A 59 5.50 11.45 -5.15
N GLU A 60 4.95 10.50 -5.89
CA GLU A 60 5.66 9.87 -7.00
C GLU A 60 5.94 10.87 -8.12
N ALA A 61 4.93 11.64 -8.52
CA ALA A 61 5.07 12.67 -9.55
C ALA A 61 6.10 13.75 -9.16
N LEU A 62 6.02 14.25 -7.94
CA LEU A 62 6.96 15.25 -7.41
C LEU A 62 8.39 14.72 -7.37
N TYR A 63 8.61 13.53 -6.85
CA TYR A 63 9.93 12.93 -6.79
C TYR A 63 10.53 12.77 -8.19
N GLN A 64 9.77 12.24 -9.14
CA GLN A 64 10.22 12.02 -10.51
C GLN A 64 10.52 13.36 -11.22
N TYR A 65 9.69 14.38 -10.97
CA TYR A 65 9.91 15.72 -11.49
C TYR A 65 11.24 16.34 -10.97
N PHE A 66 11.47 16.30 -9.66
CA PHE A 66 12.70 16.84 -9.05
C PHE A 66 13.96 16.09 -9.47
N MET A 67 13.85 14.78 -9.64
CA MET A 67 14.98 13.93 -10.05
C MET A 67 15.16 13.84 -11.57
N HIS A 68 14.39 14.61 -12.35
CA HIS A 68 14.42 14.60 -13.82
C HIS A 68 14.29 13.18 -14.42
N LYS A 69 13.57 12.29 -13.74
CA LYS A 69 13.28 10.94 -14.21
C LYS A 69 12.05 10.93 -15.13
N LYS A 70 11.92 9.86 -15.93
CA LYS A 70 10.69 9.65 -16.70
C LYS A 70 9.51 9.50 -15.75
N VAL A 71 8.43 10.23 -16.02
CA VAL A 71 7.19 10.15 -15.22
C VAL A 71 6.51 8.81 -15.49
N THR A 72 6.45 7.94 -14.49
CA THR A 72 5.83 6.60 -14.56
C THR A 72 4.50 6.52 -13.80
N VAL A 73 3.90 7.65 -13.48
CA VAL A 73 2.61 7.72 -12.77
C VAL A 73 1.50 6.95 -13.48
N THR A 74 1.59 6.84 -14.81
CA THR A 74 0.65 6.06 -15.64
C THR A 74 0.64 4.56 -15.36
N ASP A 75 1.69 4.03 -14.68
CA ASP A 75 1.77 2.60 -14.32
C ASP A 75 0.76 2.19 -13.23
N LEU A 76 0.03 3.14 -12.64
CA LEU A 76 -0.97 2.94 -11.59
C LEU A 76 -0.41 2.32 -10.28
N SER A 77 0.89 2.06 -10.20
CA SER A 77 1.51 1.40 -9.05
C SER A 77 1.47 2.24 -7.77
N ALA A 78 1.53 3.60 -7.89
CA ALA A 78 1.34 4.49 -6.75
C ALA A 78 -0.10 4.48 -6.24
N ALA A 79 -1.08 4.38 -7.15
CA ALA A 79 -2.49 4.28 -6.80
C ALA A 79 -2.77 2.98 -6.03
N VAL A 80 -2.23 1.85 -6.51
CA VAL A 80 -2.30 0.55 -5.79
C VAL A 80 -1.68 0.67 -4.41
N THR A 81 -0.50 1.27 -4.29
CA THR A 81 0.17 1.46 -2.99
C THR A 81 -0.67 2.31 -2.04
N GLY A 82 -1.22 3.43 -2.50
CA GLY A 82 -2.07 4.31 -1.70
C GLY A 82 -3.35 3.61 -1.24
N LEU A 83 -4.01 2.87 -2.12
CA LEU A 83 -5.19 2.08 -1.78
C LEU A 83 -4.87 1.00 -0.73
N LEU A 84 -3.77 0.27 -0.90
CA LEU A 84 -3.34 -0.74 0.06
C LEU A 84 -2.99 -0.14 1.42
N ILE A 85 -2.36 1.04 1.47
CA ILE A 85 -2.10 1.74 2.74
C ILE A 85 -3.41 2.09 3.41
N ALA A 86 -4.34 2.74 2.71
CA ALA A 86 -5.64 3.15 3.25
C ALA A 86 -6.44 1.96 3.82
N LEU A 87 -6.41 0.79 3.15
CA LEU A 87 -7.08 -0.42 3.62
C LEU A 87 -6.35 -1.11 4.81
N ASN A 88 -5.09 -0.76 5.06
CA ASN A 88 -4.29 -1.39 6.12
C ASN A 88 -4.17 -0.56 7.40
N ILE A 89 -4.65 0.66 7.43
CA ILE A 89 -4.63 1.54 8.60
C ILE A 89 -6.02 1.65 9.24
N PRO A 90 -6.11 1.85 10.57
CA PRO A 90 -7.39 2.00 11.24
C PRO A 90 -8.09 3.30 10.81
N SER A 91 -9.43 3.25 10.74
CA SER A 91 -10.27 4.40 10.36
C SER A 91 -10.20 5.55 11.37
N THR A 92 -9.73 5.31 12.58
CA THR A 92 -9.54 6.31 13.63
C THR A 92 -8.22 7.07 13.56
N LEU A 93 -7.29 6.63 12.71
CA LEU A 93 -5.97 7.25 12.60
C LEU A 93 -6.10 8.70 12.09
N ASN A 94 -5.32 9.63 12.62
CA ASN A 94 -5.29 10.99 12.07
C ASN A 94 -4.74 10.97 10.64
N VAL A 95 -5.39 11.72 9.75
CA VAL A 95 -5.02 11.84 8.32
C VAL A 95 -3.54 12.26 8.13
N GLY A 96 -3.00 13.08 9.05
CA GLY A 96 -1.60 13.49 9.02
C GLY A 96 -0.62 12.29 9.08
N PHE A 97 -0.91 11.29 9.90
CA PHE A 97 -0.07 10.08 9.98
C PHE A 97 -0.17 9.22 8.72
N GLU A 98 -1.35 9.17 8.12
CA GLU A 98 -1.55 8.50 6.84
C GLU A 98 -0.70 9.13 5.73
N ILE A 99 -0.70 10.46 5.63
CA ILE A 99 0.14 11.21 4.68
C ILE A 99 1.63 10.90 4.91
N VAL A 100 2.10 10.91 6.16
CA VAL A 100 3.49 10.57 6.50
C VAL A 100 3.82 9.13 6.06
N GLY A 101 2.92 8.17 6.29
CA GLY A 101 3.07 6.79 5.83
C GLY A 101 3.16 6.67 4.31
N CYS A 102 2.31 7.39 3.57
CA CYS A 102 2.32 7.43 2.11
C CYS A 102 3.62 8.02 1.55
N VAL A 103 4.08 9.13 2.13
CA VAL A 103 5.37 9.75 1.76
C VAL A 103 6.53 8.78 1.99
N PHE A 104 6.57 8.13 3.15
CA PHE A 104 7.58 7.12 3.45
C PHE A 104 7.54 5.95 2.46
N ALA A 105 6.36 5.40 2.16
CA ALA A 105 6.18 4.30 1.22
C ALA A 105 6.73 4.62 -0.17
N ILE A 106 6.37 5.79 -0.69
CA ILE A 106 6.71 6.17 -2.07
C ILE A 106 8.17 6.63 -2.16
N ILE A 107 8.61 7.53 -1.30
CA ILE A 107 9.96 8.11 -1.42
C ILE A 107 11.00 7.09 -0.95
N VAL A 108 10.88 6.61 0.29
CA VAL A 108 11.93 5.79 0.91
C VAL A 108 11.92 4.36 0.35
N VAL A 109 10.76 3.71 0.32
CA VAL A 109 10.70 2.27 -0.02
C VAL A 109 10.66 2.03 -1.52
N LYS A 110 10.01 2.90 -2.30
CA LYS A 110 9.84 2.69 -3.73
C LYS A 110 10.88 3.45 -4.56
N GLN A 111 10.96 4.77 -4.42
CA GLN A 111 11.71 5.62 -5.35
C GLN A 111 13.22 5.63 -5.11
N LEU A 112 13.69 5.55 -3.85
CA LEU A 112 15.11 5.47 -3.55
C LEU A 112 15.75 4.19 -4.07
N PHE A 113 15.02 3.08 -4.14
CA PHE A 113 15.51 1.80 -4.67
C PHE A 113 15.39 1.65 -6.19
N GLY A 114 14.86 2.65 -6.90
CA GLY A 114 14.79 2.65 -8.37
C GLY A 114 13.40 2.53 -8.96
N GLY A 115 12.37 2.45 -8.15
CA GLY A 115 10.96 2.38 -8.58
C GLY A 115 10.40 0.97 -8.64
N LEU A 116 9.35 0.78 -9.44
CA LEU A 116 8.63 -0.49 -9.53
C LEU A 116 9.55 -1.65 -9.96
N GLY A 117 9.50 -2.74 -9.20
CA GLY A 117 10.30 -3.94 -9.46
C GLY A 117 11.72 -3.94 -8.88
N GLN A 118 12.22 -2.80 -8.37
CA GLN A 118 13.53 -2.68 -7.72
C GLN A 118 13.44 -2.60 -6.19
N ASN A 119 12.24 -2.45 -5.64
CA ASN A 119 12.02 -2.38 -4.21
C ASN A 119 12.16 -3.76 -3.56
N PHE A 120 12.90 -3.83 -2.46
CA PHE A 120 13.18 -5.09 -1.72
C PHE A 120 12.00 -5.55 -0.86
N MET A 121 10.99 -4.70 -0.63
CA MET A 121 9.78 -5.02 0.13
C MET A 121 8.57 -4.30 -0.45
N ASN A 122 7.36 -4.77 -0.07
CA ASN A 122 6.12 -4.11 -0.45
C ASN A 122 6.02 -2.73 0.24
N PRO A 123 5.91 -1.61 -0.51
CA PRO A 123 5.90 -0.27 0.07
C PRO A 123 4.71 -0.01 1.00
N ALA A 124 3.55 -0.59 0.74
CA ALA A 124 2.39 -0.43 1.61
C ALA A 124 2.57 -1.12 2.97
N LEU A 125 3.14 -2.32 2.98
CA LEU A 125 3.43 -3.04 4.23
C LEU A 125 4.56 -2.37 5.01
N ALA A 126 5.59 -1.88 4.33
CA ALA A 126 6.67 -1.12 4.95
C ALA A 126 6.15 0.15 5.64
N ALA A 127 5.25 0.89 4.97
CA ALA A 127 4.60 2.06 5.57
C ALA A 127 3.78 1.69 6.81
N ARG A 128 3.03 0.59 6.76
CA ARG A 128 2.29 0.10 7.93
C ARG A 128 3.22 -0.25 9.09
N CYS A 129 4.32 -0.96 8.84
CA CYS A 129 5.31 -1.27 9.87
C CYS A 129 5.93 -0.01 10.45
N PHE A 130 6.29 0.96 9.60
CA PHE A 130 6.82 2.25 10.03
C PHE A 130 5.83 3.00 10.94
N LEU A 131 4.57 3.11 10.52
CA LEU A 131 3.52 3.77 11.31
C LEU A 131 3.25 3.03 12.62
N LEU A 132 3.30 1.69 12.62
CA LEU A 132 3.10 0.90 13.82
C LEU A 132 4.22 1.13 14.84
N ILE A 133 5.46 1.26 14.41
CA ILE A 133 6.60 1.52 15.28
C ILE A 133 6.59 2.98 15.78
N ALA A 134 6.34 3.93 14.86
CA ALA A 134 6.39 5.36 15.18
C ALA A 134 5.17 5.84 15.99
N TYR A 135 3.99 5.27 15.74
CA TYR A 135 2.71 5.70 16.30
C TYR A 135 1.88 4.52 16.79
N THR A 136 2.46 3.69 17.66
CA THR A 136 1.85 2.44 18.14
C THR A 136 0.46 2.63 18.72
N GLY A 137 0.23 3.65 19.56
CA GLY A 137 -1.06 3.90 20.18
C GLY A 137 -2.19 4.11 19.17
N PRO A 138 -2.10 5.11 18.28
CA PRO A 138 -3.11 5.34 17.25
C PRO A 138 -3.27 4.20 16.25
N MET A 139 -2.18 3.48 15.92
CA MET A 139 -2.21 2.39 14.96
C MET A 139 -2.83 1.09 15.49
N THR A 140 -2.89 0.92 16.80
CA THR A 140 -3.50 -0.26 17.44
C THR A 140 -4.92 -0.02 17.92
N ASN A 141 -5.42 1.22 17.80
CA ASN A 141 -6.76 1.59 18.23
C ASN A 141 -7.78 1.32 17.11
N PHE A 142 -8.28 0.10 17.05
CA PHE A 142 -9.33 -0.30 16.11
C PHE A 142 -10.70 -0.13 16.75
N VAL A 143 -11.63 0.46 16.00
CA VAL A 143 -13.04 0.50 16.39
C VAL A 143 -13.68 -0.83 16.02
N CYS A 144 -14.11 -1.57 17.03
CA CYS A 144 -14.99 -2.72 16.87
C CYS A 144 -16.43 -2.28 17.19
N ASP A 145 -17.43 -2.97 16.69
CA ASP A 145 -18.86 -2.61 16.81
C ASP A 145 -19.34 -2.34 18.24
N ALA A 146 -18.63 -2.83 19.25
CA ALA A 146 -19.00 -2.68 20.66
C ALA A 146 -17.97 -1.92 21.51
N TYR A 147 -16.69 -1.85 21.10
CA TYR A 147 -15.63 -1.17 21.83
C TYR A 147 -14.41 -0.88 20.96
N SER A 148 -13.64 0.13 21.36
CA SER A 148 -12.36 0.44 20.76
C SER A 148 -11.24 -0.31 21.51
N GLY A 149 -10.45 -1.12 20.80
CA GLY A 149 -9.45 -1.98 21.44
C GLY A 149 -8.30 -2.40 20.55
N ALA A 150 -7.48 -3.31 21.06
CA ALA A 150 -6.38 -3.91 20.29
C ALA A 150 -6.88 -4.68 19.05
N THR A 151 -6.02 -4.88 18.08
CA THR A 151 -6.33 -5.73 16.92
C THR A 151 -6.88 -7.09 17.37
N PRO A 152 -7.91 -7.63 16.70
CA PRO A 152 -8.49 -8.92 17.09
C PRO A 152 -7.46 -10.02 17.39
N PRO A 153 -6.40 -10.24 16.58
CA PRO A 153 -5.38 -11.23 16.91
C PRO A 153 -4.68 -11.01 18.25
N VAL A 154 -4.43 -9.74 18.61
CA VAL A 154 -3.77 -9.38 19.87
C VAL A 154 -4.72 -9.58 21.06
N SER A 155 -6.00 -9.22 20.93
CA SER A 155 -6.98 -9.43 21.99
C SER A 155 -7.20 -10.91 22.30
N TYR A 156 -7.20 -11.78 21.29
CA TYR A 156 -7.33 -13.23 21.50
C TYR A 156 -6.10 -13.83 22.21
N THR A 157 -4.89 -13.37 21.92
CA THR A 157 -3.68 -13.88 22.59
C THR A 157 -3.64 -13.51 24.08
N HIS A 158 -4.20 -12.36 24.45
CA HIS A 158 -4.31 -11.96 25.86
C HIS A 158 -5.46 -12.66 26.61
N LEU A 159 -6.55 -13.03 25.91
CA LEU A 159 -7.68 -13.74 26.49
C LEU A 159 -7.40 -15.24 26.71
N THR A 160 -6.49 -15.83 25.92
CA THR A 160 -6.15 -17.26 25.98
C THR A 160 -5.00 -17.59 26.93
N LEU A 161 -4.35 -16.61 27.52
CA LEU A 161 -3.41 -16.84 28.61
C LEU A 161 -4.19 -16.95 29.93
N PRO A 162 -4.47 -18.17 30.43
CA PRO A 162 -5.02 -18.31 31.77
C PRO A 162 -3.92 -17.87 32.74
N THR A 163 -4.02 -16.67 33.25
CA THR A 163 -3.32 -16.35 34.49
C THR A 163 -3.92 -17.19 35.57
N LYS A 164 -3.47 -18.42 35.66
CA LYS A 164 -3.68 -19.26 36.81
C LYS A 164 -2.93 -18.57 37.97
N ARG A 165 -3.62 -17.72 38.69
CA ARG A 165 -3.19 -17.33 40.01
C ARG A 165 -3.27 -18.60 40.86
N ILE A 166 -2.13 -19.16 41.14
CA ILE A 166 -1.96 -20.09 42.24
C ILE A 166 -1.78 -19.24 43.50
#